data_0276529d5fc5f57964cb0edc7cf738b8
#
_entry.id   0276529d5fc5f57964cb0edc7cf738b8
#
_cell.length_a   1.000
_cell.length_b   1.000
_cell.length_c   1.000
_cell.angle_alpha   90.00
_cell.angle_beta   90.00
_cell.angle_gamma   90.00
#
_symmetry.space_group_name_H-M   'P 1'
#
loop_
_entity.id
_entity.type
_entity.pdbx_description
1 polymer ?
#
loop_
_entity_poly.entity_id
_entity_poly.type
_entity_poly.pdbx_seq_one_letter_code
_entity_poly.pdbx_strand_id
1 'polypeptide(L)'
;MTTSISSAAPAAAKTIGGGPTRSVAAASWTALGALLLRDLVVLRKDFRTFVLRTLIQPFLLCFVFLYVFPKIGQGIGGHGALQESAFATILVPGVVGISVMFQGVQSIALAMAQEFGFTREIEDRVQAPCPIWLVAIAKVLSGAAQGILSAIIVLPIAAVVHAPGVEAHLTLHWLLILTFVPLACIAMAGLGLVLGTSFEPRNIGLMFGFIILPITFLGGTYYSWTKLAPVTVGGWHWLQTIVLINPLIYVNEGMRAAFTTAPHMHLYVVYPVVIGFGAVFLTIGLLNFRRRVLS
;
A
#
# COMPACT_ATOMS: atom_id res chain seq x y z
N MET A 1 41.65 -0.95 70.97
CA MET A 1 40.51 -0.25 70.38
C MET A 1 40.01 -1.11 69.21
N THR A 2 39.01 -1.95 69.48
CA THR A 2 38.40 -2.89 68.54
C THR A 2 37.10 -2.28 68.12
N THR A 3 37.02 -1.83 66.87
CA THR A 3 35.79 -1.34 66.25
C THR A 3 34.97 -2.53 65.68
N SER A 4 33.85 -2.76 66.30
CA SER A 4 32.84 -3.75 65.83
C SER A 4 32.12 -3.25 64.55
N ILE A 5 32.24 -4.00 63.46
CA ILE A 5 31.48 -3.77 62.23
C ILE A 5 30.09 -4.39 62.43
N SER A 6 29.09 -3.53 62.57
CA SER A 6 27.67 -3.94 62.60
C SER A 6 27.27 -4.49 61.22
N SER A 7 26.92 -5.78 61.18
CA SER A 7 26.31 -6.44 60.03
C SER A 7 24.86 -5.95 59.86
N ALA A 8 24.63 -5.05 58.93
CA ALA A 8 23.29 -4.71 58.48
C ALA A 8 22.74 -5.85 57.60
N ALA A 9 21.66 -6.49 58.03
CA ALA A 9 20.93 -7.50 57.27
C ALA A 9 20.40 -6.90 55.96
N PRO A 10 20.43 -7.65 54.83
CA PRO A 10 19.87 -7.17 53.57
C PRO A 10 18.37 -6.99 53.69
N ALA A 11 17.90 -5.78 53.37
CA ALA A 11 16.47 -5.47 53.31
C ALA A 11 15.79 -6.43 52.35
N ALA A 12 14.75 -7.10 52.83
CA ALA A 12 13.92 -8.02 52.07
C ALA A 12 13.40 -7.32 50.80
N ALA A 13 13.79 -7.85 49.65
CA ALA A 13 13.26 -7.45 48.36
C ALA A 13 11.73 -7.61 48.40
N LYS A 14 11.00 -6.50 48.36
CA LYS A 14 9.57 -6.48 48.20
C LYS A 14 9.23 -7.25 46.93
N THR A 15 8.68 -8.47 47.05
CA THR A 15 8.05 -9.18 46.00
C THR A 15 6.95 -8.29 45.41
N ILE A 16 7.19 -7.74 44.24
CA ILE A 16 6.17 -7.01 43.46
C ILE A 16 5.08 -8.03 43.22
N GLY A 17 3.92 -7.83 43.88
CA GLY A 17 2.77 -8.71 43.82
C GLY A 17 2.36 -8.96 42.39
N GLY A 18 2.23 -10.25 42.02
CA GLY A 18 1.77 -10.67 40.73
C GLY A 18 0.36 -10.15 40.47
N GLY A 19 0.26 -9.09 39.69
CA GLY A 19 -0.99 -8.71 39.06
C GLY A 19 -1.50 -9.86 38.19
N PRO A 20 -2.80 -9.92 37.85
CA PRO A 20 -3.37 -11.02 37.10
C PRO A 20 -2.55 -11.23 35.80
N THR A 21 -1.96 -12.43 35.66
CA THR A 21 -1.17 -12.83 34.50
C THR A 21 -2.12 -12.86 33.30
N ARG A 22 -2.11 -11.78 32.50
CA ARG A 22 -2.84 -11.76 31.20
C ARG A 22 -2.28 -12.89 30.35
N SER A 23 -3.17 -13.66 29.70
CA SER A 23 -2.72 -14.68 28.74
C SER A 23 -1.85 -14.00 27.67
N VAL A 24 -0.80 -14.68 27.20
CA VAL A 24 0.13 -14.16 26.18
C VAL A 24 -0.65 -13.69 24.93
N ALA A 25 -1.73 -14.40 24.58
CA ALA A 25 -2.61 -13.99 23.47
C ALA A 25 -3.31 -12.66 23.75
N ALA A 26 -3.87 -12.44 24.95
CA ALA A 26 -4.54 -11.18 25.29
C ALA A 26 -3.55 -10.01 25.33
N ALA A 27 -2.32 -10.24 25.80
CA ALA A 27 -1.26 -9.23 25.78
C ALA A 27 -0.86 -8.86 24.34
N SER A 28 -0.76 -9.85 23.44
CA SER A 28 -0.43 -9.65 22.03
C SER A 28 -1.50 -8.83 21.28
N TRP A 29 -2.78 -9.10 21.50
CA TRP A 29 -3.88 -8.33 20.90
C TRP A 29 -3.94 -6.89 21.42
N THR A 30 -3.67 -6.72 22.72
CA THR A 30 -3.59 -5.35 23.30
C THR A 30 -2.41 -4.58 22.72
N ALA A 31 -1.26 -5.22 22.52
CA ALA A 31 -0.09 -4.62 21.89
C ALA A 31 -0.36 -4.23 20.43
N LEU A 32 -1.02 -5.11 19.65
CA LEU A 32 -1.44 -4.80 18.28
C LEU A 32 -2.35 -3.57 18.23
N GLY A 33 -3.36 -3.52 19.10
CA GLY A 33 -4.27 -2.37 19.20
C GLY A 33 -3.54 -1.07 19.56
N ALA A 34 -2.58 -1.13 20.50
CA ALA A 34 -1.77 0.02 20.88
C ALA A 34 -0.87 0.52 19.72
N LEU A 35 -0.25 -0.39 18.96
CA LEU A 35 0.56 -0.03 17.78
C LEU A 35 -0.30 0.64 16.70
N LEU A 36 -1.46 0.08 16.37
CA LEU A 36 -2.37 0.65 15.39
C LEU A 36 -2.93 2.00 15.83
N LEU A 37 -3.30 2.15 17.11
CA LEU A 37 -3.75 3.42 17.69
C LEU A 37 -2.65 4.49 17.59
N ARG A 38 -1.41 4.15 17.91
CA ARG A 38 -0.27 5.06 17.78
C ARG A 38 -0.13 5.56 16.36
N ASP A 39 -0.12 4.63 15.38
CA ASP A 39 0.04 4.98 13.97
C ASP A 39 -1.13 5.85 13.46
N LEU A 40 -2.35 5.58 13.93
CA LEU A 40 -3.53 6.41 13.62
C LEU A 40 -3.42 7.81 14.22
N VAL A 41 -2.93 7.94 15.46
CA VAL A 41 -2.70 9.25 16.11
C VAL A 41 -1.64 10.06 15.36
N VAL A 42 -0.54 9.42 14.94
CA VAL A 42 0.50 10.05 14.12
C VAL A 42 -0.10 10.52 12.80
N LEU A 43 -0.82 9.65 12.10
CA LEU A 43 -1.49 10.00 10.84
C LEU A 43 -2.46 11.18 11.00
N ARG A 44 -3.22 11.23 12.10
CA ARG A 44 -4.12 12.34 12.41
C ARG A 44 -3.39 13.67 12.64
N LYS A 45 -2.25 13.64 13.32
CA LYS A 45 -1.43 14.84 13.55
C LYS A 45 -0.86 15.39 12.25
N ASP A 46 -0.40 14.51 11.36
CA ASP A 46 0.24 14.87 10.09
C ASP A 46 -0.73 14.78 8.90
N PHE A 47 -2.05 14.78 9.14
CA PHE A 47 -3.06 14.52 8.13
C PHE A 47 -2.97 15.48 6.93
N ARG A 48 -2.69 16.76 7.16
CA ARG A 48 -2.53 17.75 6.07
C ARG A 48 -1.37 17.39 5.15
N THR A 49 -0.22 17.03 5.72
CA THR A 49 0.97 16.62 4.96
C THR A 49 0.70 15.31 4.23
N PHE A 50 0.00 14.36 4.87
CA PHE A 50 -0.43 13.11 4.27
C PHE A 50 -1.31 13.37 3.04
N VAL A 51 -2.34 14.20 3.15
CA VAL A 51 -3.25 14.54 2.05
C VAL A 51 -2.48 15.18 0.89
N LEU A 52 -1.66 16.20 1.15
CA LEU A 52 -0.87 16.87 0.12
C LEU A 52 0.03 15.88 -0.62
N ARG A 53 0.79 15.07 0.11
CA ARG A 53 1.68 14.07 -0.49
C ARG A 53 0.93 13.04 -1.32
N THR A 54 -0.22 12.59 -0.82
CA THR A 54 -1.06 11.58 -1.49
C THR A 54 -1.69 12.13 -2.77
N LEU A 55 -2.01 13.42 -2.82
CA LEU A 55 -2.74 14.04 -3.93
C LEU A 55 -1.86 14.51 -5.08
N ILE A 56 -0.63 14.92 -4.84
CA ILE A 56 0.22 15.56 -5.86
C ILE A 56 0.32 14.70 -7.12
N GLN A 57 0.66 13.44 -6.98
CA GLN A 57 0.88 12.55 -8.12
C GLN A 57 -0.42 12.19 -8.86
N PRO A 58 -1.52 11.74 -8.20
CA PRO A 58 -2.80 11.49 -8.85
C PRO A 58 -3.38 12.73 -9.52
N PHE A 59 -3.29 13.88 -8.86
CA PHE A 59 -3.74 15.15 -9.40
C PHE A 59 -2.99 15.49 -10.69
N LEU A 60 -1.66 15.42 -10.70
CA LEU A 60 -0.86 15.69 -11.89
C LEU A 60 -1.19 14.73 -13.03
N LEU A 61 -1.39 13.44 -12.74
CA LEU A 61 -1.80 12.47 -13.75
C LEU A 61 -3.16 12.83 -14.36
N CYS A 62 -4.17 13.06 -13.54
CA CYS A 62 -5.49 13.45 -14.02
C CYS A 62 -5.45 14.79 -14.76
N PHE A 63 -4.76 15.79 -14.21
CA PHE A 63 -4.64 17.10 -14.81
C PHE A 63 -4.00 17.03 -16.21
N VAL A 64 -2.90 16.31 -16.37
CA VAL A 64 -2.23 16.19 -17.67
C VAL A 64 -3.09 15.40 -18.66
N PHE A 65 -3.57 14.21 -18.25
CA PHE A 65 -4.24 13.29 -19.20
C PHE A 65 -5.70 13.63 -19.47
N LEU A 66 -6.43 14.20 -18.51
CA LEU A 66 -7.86 14.49 -18.66
C LEU A 66 -8.16 15.98 -18.89
N TYR A 67 -7.21 16.87 -18.63
CA TYR A 67 -7.42 18.30 -18.86
C TYR A 67 -6.49 18.85 -19.93
N VAL A 68 -5.17 18.70 -19.80
CA VAL A 68 -4.20 19.32 -20.71
C VAL A 68 -4.27 18.67 -22.09
N PHE A 69 -4.13 17.34 -22.20
CA PHE A 69 -4.10 16.64 -23.49
C PHE A 69 -5.37 16.85 -24.33
N PRO A 70 -6.58 16.75 -23.79
CA PRO A 70 -7.79 17.08 -24.53
C PRO A 70 -7.80 18.55 -25.02
N LYS A 71 -7.35 19.50 -24.18
CA LYS A 71 -7.32 20.94 -24.54
C LYS A 71 -6.38 21.27 -25.69
N ILE A 72 -5.26 20.55 -25.84
CA ILE A 72 -4.31 20.74 -26.95
C ILE A 72 -4.62 19.84 -28.17
N GLY A 73 -5.75 19.12 -28.15
CA GLY A 73 -6.14 18.23 -29.24
C GLY A 73 -5.32 16.95 -29.35
N GLN A 74 -4.62 16.55 -28.28
CA GLN A 74 -3.83 15.31 -28.20
C GLN A 74 -4.47 14.30 -27.23
N GLY A 75 -5.80 14.27 -27.16
CA GLY A 75 -6.54 13.32 -26.30
C GLY A 75 -6.13 11.87 -26.57
N ILE A 76 -5.81 11.14 -25.52
CA ILE A 76 -5.44 9.72 -25.60
C ILE A 76 -6.75 8.90 -25.75
N GLY A 77 -6.76 7.98 -26.71
CA GLY A 77 -7.93 7.13 -27.00
C GLY A 77 -8.63 7.45 -28.31
N GLY A 78 -8.28 8.56 -28.97
CA GLY A 78 -8.82 9.02 -30.24
C GLY A 78 -9.34 10.46 -30.18
N HIS A 79 -9.73 11.00 -31.35
CA HIS A 79 -10.26 12.36 -31.43
C HIS A 79 -11.78 12.35 -31.25
N GLY A 80 -12.26 12.97 -30.19
CA GLY A 80 -13.69 13.17 -29.91
C GLY A 80 -14.08 12.90 -28.47
N ALA A 81 -15.08 13.64 -27.96
CA ALA A 81 -15.51 13.62 -26.57
C ALA A 81 -15.88 12.21 -26.05
N LEU A 82 -16.46 11.34 -26.88
CA LEU A 82 -16.83 9.97 -26.51
C LEU A 82 -15.60 9.09 -26.25
N GLN A 83 -14.55 9.22 -27.07
CA GLN A 83 -13.33 8.42 -26.93
C GLN A 83 -12.49 8.90 -25.75
N GLU A 84 -12.43 10.20 -25.54
CA GLU A 84 -11.76 10.82 -24.41
C GLU A 84 -12.45 10.47 -23.08
N SER A 85 -13.80 10.47 -23.04
CA SER A 85 -14.57 10.03 -21.87
C SER A 85 -14.41 8.53 -21.59
N ALA A 86 -14.32 7.70 -22.64
CA ALA A 86 -14.01 6.28 -22.48
C ALA A 86 -12.60 6.07 -21.89
N PHE A 87 -11.62 6.88 -22.31
CA PHE A 87 -10.29 6.87 -21.71
C PHE A 87 -10.32 7.35 -20.24
N ALA A 88 -11.05 8.44 -19.94
CA ALA A 88 -11.23 8.93 -18.57
C ALA A 88 -11.81 7.87 -17.65
N THR A 89 -12.80 7.12 -18.13
CA THR A 89 -13.45 6.02 -17.39
C THR A 89 -12.47 4.88 -17.07
N ILE A 90 -11.46 4.63 -17.90
CA ILE A 90 -10.39 3.65 -17.64
C ILE A 90 -9.32 4.22 -16.72
N LEU A 91 -8.96 5.48 -16.91
CA LEU A 91 -7.84 6.12 -16.21
C LEU A 91 -8.16 6.36 -14.73
N VAL A 92 -9.35 6.85 -14.40
CA VAL A 92 -9.69 7.23 -13.00
C VAL A 92 -9.52 6.07 -12.03
N PRO A 93 -10.08 4.87 -12.24
CA PRO A 93 -9.83 3.72 -11.38
C PRO A 93 -8.36 3.29 -11.34
N GLY A 94 -7.65 3.41 -12.46
CA GLY A 94 -6.22 3.13 -12.54
C GLY A 94 -5.39 4.10 -11.70
N VAL A 95 -5.74 5.37 -11.67
CA VAL A 95 -5.10 6.38 -10.80
C VAL A 95 -5.36 6.08 -9.32
N VAL A 96 -6.55 5.62 -8.96
CA VAL A 96 -6.84 5.16 -7.59
C VAL A 96 -5.98 3.96 -7.23
N GLY A 97 -5.88 2.95 -8.11
CA GLY A 97 -5.05 1.77 -7.87
C GLY A 97 -3.56 2.07 -7.73
N ILE A 98 -3.03 2.97 -8.57
CA ILE A 98 -1.64 3.46 -8.44
C ILE A 98 -1.43 4.17 -7.09
N SER A 99 -2.39 4.99 -6.67
CA SER A 99 -2.31 5.72 -5.40
C SER A 99 -2.32 4.78 -4.20
N VAL A 100 -3.13 3.73 -4.24
CA VAL A 100 -3.14 2.65 -3.24
C VAL A 100 -1.78 1.96 -3.19
N MET A 101 -1.20 1.62 -4.34
CA MET A 101 0.12 1.00 -4.40
C MET A 101 1.21 1.92 -3.83
N PHE A 102 1.28 3.16 -4.30
CA PHE A 102 2.30 4.10 -3.81
C PHE A 102 2.16 4.34 -2.31
N GLN A 103 0.93 4.53 -1.82
CA GLN A 103 0.70 4.75 -0.41
C GLN A 103 1.05 3.52 0.43
N GLY A 104 0.64 2.32 0.00
CA GLY A 104 0.99 1.05 0.66
C GLY A 104 2.49 0.82 0.72
N VAL A 105 3.21 1.05 -0.38
CA VAL A 105 4.66 0.88 -0.44
C VAL A 105 5.38 1.97 0.36
N GLN A 106 5.05 3.24 0.17
CA GLN A 106 5.76 4.36 0.81
C GLN A 106 5.58 4.35 2.33
N SER A 107 4.37 4.09 2.83
CA SER A 107 4.09 4.09 4.27
C SER A 107 4.91 3.04 5.03
N ILE A 108 5.25 1.93 4.39
CA ILE A 108 6.01 0.84 5.01
C ILE A 108 7.48 0.91 4.64
N ALA A 109 7.83 1.00 3.35
CA ALA A 109 9.21 0.95 2.91
C ALA A 109 10.04 2.13 3.46
N LEU A 110 9.50 3.36 3.44
CA LEU A 110 10.18 4.52 4.01
C LEU A 110 10.27 4.45 5.53
N ALA A 111 9.18 4.01 6.20
CA ALA A 111 9.20 3.83 7.65
C ALA A 111 10.23 2.78 8.07
N MET A 112 10.30 1.65 7.35
CA MET A 112 11.31 0.62 7.59
C MET A 112 12.73 1.16 7.40
N ALA A 113 12.96 1.94 6.34
CA ALA A 113 14.27 2.54 6.11
C ALA A 113 14.70 3.48 7.25
N GLN A 114 13.78 4.28 7.75
CA GLN A 114 14.05 5.18 8.86
C GLN A 114 14.36 4.39 10.16
N GLU A 115 13.51 3.39 10.47
CA GLU A 115 13.62 2.60 11.69
C GLU A 115 14.84 1.68 11.72
N PHE A 116 15.24 1.11 10.57
CA PHE A 116 16.44 0.28 10.47
C PHE A 116 17.72 1.10 10.26
N GLY A 117 17.63 2.27 9.60
CA GLY A 117 18.81 3.02 9.19
C GLY A 117 19.19 4.17 10.10
N PHE A 118 18.22 4.92 10.58
CA PHE A 118 18.48 6.20 11.24
C PHE A 118 18.11 6.20 12.73
N THR A 119 16.95 5.72 13.12
CA THR A 119 16.44 5.84 14.50
C THR A 119 16.67 4.60 15.34
N ARG A 120 16.90 3.43 14.73
CA ARG A 120 16.99 2.11 15.40
C ARG A 120 15.83 1.81 16.36
N GLU A 121 14.70 2.50 16.19
CA GLU A 121 13.51 2.31 17.02
C GLU A 121 12.95 0.87 16.98
N ILE A 122 13.36 0.11 15.96
CA ILE A 122 12.92 -1.28 15.83
C ILE A 122 13.51 -2.17 16.93
N GLU A 123 14.71 -1.83 17.44
CA GLU A 123 15.34 -2.54 18.55
C GLU A 123 14.52 -2.38 19.84
N ASP A 124 14.01 -1.18 20.10
CA ASP A 124 13.13 -0.91 21.25
C ASP A 124 11.78 -1.59 21.14
N ARG A 125 11.24 -1.68 19.93
CA ARG A 125 9.93 -2.33 19.69
C ARG A 125 9.99 -3.84 19.83
N VAL A 126 11.12 -4.44 19.50
CA VAL A 126 11.33 -5.89 19.63
C VAL A 126 11.56 -6.31 21.08
N GLN A 127 12.01 -5.40 21.94
CA GLN A 127 12.10 -5.63 23.39
C GLN A 127 10.73 -5.65 24.08
N ALA A 128 9.67 -5.16 23.42
CA ALA A 128 8.30 -5.30 23.94
C ALA A 128 7.91 -6.78 24.03
N PRO A 129 7.10 -7.19 25.03
CA PRO A 129 6.67 -8.58 25.19
C PRO A 129 5.61 -8.97 24.16
N CYS A 130 5.93 -8.82 22.86
CA CYS A 130 5.06 -9.19 21.75
C CYS A 130 5.85 -9.95 20.66
N PRO A 131 5.22 -10.89 19.96
CA PRO A 131 5.86 -11.61 18.86
C PRO A 131 6.31 -10.65 17.75
N ILE A 132 7.52 -10.84 17.21
CA ILE A 132 8.11 -10.00 16.15
C ILE A 132 7.20 -9.89 14.92
N TRP A 133 6.55 -11.00 14.53
CA TRP A 133 5.63 -11.01 13.39
C TRP A 133 4.41 -10.08 13.58
N LEU A 134 4.00 -9.86 14.84
CA LEU A 134 2.87 -8.98 15.16
C LEU A 134 3.18 -7.52 14.85
N VAL A 135 4.41 -7.07 15.08
CA VAL A 135 4.88 -5.73 14.73
C VAL A 135 4.82 -5.51 13.22
N ALA A 136 5.25 -6.51 12.43
CA ALA A 136 5.19 -6.42 10.97
C ALA A 136 3.74 -6.40 10.46
N ILE A 137 2.84 -7.22 11.04
CA ILE A 137 1.41 -7.19 10.70
C ILE A 137 0.79 -5.84 11.07
N ALA A 138 1.11 -5.27 12.24
CA ALA A 138 0.62 -3.93 12.60
C ALA A 138 1.00 -2.89 11.55
N LYS A 139 2.22 -2.93 11.02
CA LYS A 139 2.66 -2.04 9.95
C LYS A 139 1.91 -2.25 8.63
N VAL A 140 1.68 -3.51 8.24
CA VAL A 140 0.89 -3.81 7.04
C VAL A 140 -0.55 -3.30 7.18
N LEU A 141 -1.18 -3.50 8.34
CA LEU A 141 -2.53 -2.98 8.59
C LEU A 141 -2.57 -1.45 8.60
N SER A 142 -1.57 -0.81 9.20
CA SER A 142 -1.44 0.65 9.17
C SER A 142 -1.24 1.18 7.74
N GLY A 143 -0.37 0.53 6.95
CA GLY A 143 -0.17 0.86 5.54
C GLY A 143 -1.42 0.63 4.68
N ALA A 144 -2.16 -0.45 4.93
CA ALA A 144 -3.42 -0.73 4.26
C ALA A 144 -4.50 0.31 4.61
N ALA A 145 -4.59 0.74 5.87
CA ALA A 145 -5.49 1.80 6.28
C ALA A 145 -5.17 3.14 5.57
N GLN A 146 -3.89 3.48 5.45
CA GLN A 146 -3.45 4.64 4.68
C GLN A 146 -3.77 4.50 3.18
N GLY A 147 -3.66 3.29 2.63
CA GLY A 147 -4.08 2.99 1.25
C GLY A 147 -5.58 3.18 1.03
N ILE A 148 -6.42 2.74 1.96
CA ILE A 148 -7.88 2.98 1.93
C ILE A 148 -8.19 4.47 1.98
N LEU A 149 -7.55 5.22 2.88
CA LEU A 149 -7.69 6.68 2.95
C LEU A 149 -7.26 7.36 1.65
N SER A 150 -6.17 6.89 1.04
CA SER A 150 -5.71 7.37 -0.28
C SER A 150 -6.78 7.15 -1.35
N ALA A 151 -7.38 5.95 -1.43
CA ALA A 151 -8.44 5.66 -2.39
C ALA A 151 -9.66 6.59 -2.19
N ILE A 152 -10.08 6.82 -0.95
CA ILE A 152 -11.21 7.70 -0.61
C ILE A 152 -10.93 9.15 -1.02
N ILE A 153 -9.70 9.63 -0.84
CA ILE A 153 -9.33 11.02 -1.13
C ILE A 153 -9.10 11.23 -2.64
N VAL A 154 -8.47 10.26 -3.31
CA VAL A 154 -8.07 10.38 -4.71
C VAL A 154 -9.26 10.22 -5.65
N LEU A 155 -10.19 9.33 -5.37
CA LEU A 155 -11.34 9.04 -6.25
C LEU A 155 -12.15 10.30 -6.63
N PRO A 156 -12.63 11.13 -5.66
CA PRO A 156 -13.40 12.31 -6.01
C PRO A 156 -12.59 13.36 -6.78
N ILE A 157 -11.29 13.49 -6.48
CA ILE A 157 -10.42 14.45 -7.19
C ILE A 157 -10.18 13.99 -8.62
N ALA A 158 -9.88 12.70 -8.82
CA ALA A 158 -9.71 12.13 -10.14
C ALA A 158 -11.01 12.21 -10.98
N ALA A 159 -12.17 12.18 -10.34
CA ALA A 159 -13.45 12.31 -11.02
C ALA A 159 -13.79 13.76 -11.41
N VAL A 160 -13.28 14.77 -10.68
CA VAL A 160 -13.59 16.19 -10.91
C VAL A 160 -12.57 16.87 -11.85
N VAL A 161 -11.34 16.40 -11.86
CA VAL A 161 -10.26 17.01 -12.65
C VAL A 161 -10.29 16.52 -14.09
N HIS A 162 -11.11 17.16 -14.93
CA HIS A 162 -11.21 16.86 -16.36
C HIS A 162 -11.55 18.11 -17.20
N ALA A 163 -11.31 18.05 -18.50
CA ALA A 163 -11.74 19.09 -19.43
C ALA A 163 -13.28 19.01 -19.65
N PRO A 164 -13.93 20.14 -19.98
CA PRO A 164 -15.36 20.12 -20.35
C PRO A 164 -15.64 19.13 -21.49
N GLY A 165 -16.60 18.23 -21.28
CA GLY A 165 -16.96 17.18 -22.24
C GLY A 165 -16.16 15.88 -22.15
N VAL A 166 -15.18 15.79 -21.22
CA VAL A 166 -14.38 14.59 -20.96
C VAL A 166 -14.73 14.05 -19.56
N GLU A 167 -15.89 13.43 -19.44
CA GLU A 167 -16.37 12.94 -18.14
C GLU A 167 -16.09 11.45 -17.95
N ALA A 168 -15.58 11.07 -16.77
CA ALA A 168 -15.47 9.66 -16.40
C ALA A 168 -16.84 9.12 -15.96
N HIS A 169 -17.33 8.08 -16.61
CA HIS A 169 -18.57 7.41 -16.23
C HIS A 169 -18.30 6.44 -15.06
N LEU A 170 -18.49 6.93 -13.84
CA LEU A 170 -18.27 6.15 -12.63
C LEU A 170 -19.57 5.52 -12.15
N THR A 171 -19.52 4.22 -11.86
CA THR A 171 -20.59 3.45 -11.24
C THR A 171 -20.01 2.74 -10.00
N LEU A 172 -20.48 3.10 -8.82
CA LEU A 172 -19.95 2.56 -7.57
C LEU A 172 -20.62 1.21 -7.24
N HIS A 173 -19.85 0.13 -7.32
CA HIS A 173 -20.28 -1.20 -6.90
C HIS A 173 -19.86 -1.43 -5.44
N TRP A 174 -20.69 -1.03 -4.49
CA TRP A 174 -20.38 -0.99 -3.06
C TRP A 174 -19.85 -2.31 -2.49
N LEU A 175 -20.39 -3.44 -2.93
CA LEU A 175 -19.90 -4.75 -2.49
C LEU A 175 -18.45 -4.99 -2.91
N LEU A 176 -18.10 -4.62 -4.13
CA LEU A 176 -16.73 -4.74 -4.65
C LEU A 176 -15.81 -3.74 -3.95
N ILE A 177 -16.27 -2.52 -3.72
CA ILE A 177 -15.49 -1.51 -3.00
C ILE A 177 -15.13 -2.01 -1.59
N LEU A 178 -16.12 -2.52 -0.84
CA LEU A 178 -15.92 -2.98 0.53
C LEU A 178 -15.07 -4.24 0.65
N THR A 179 -15.07 -5.09 -0.37
CA THR A 179 -14.31 -6.36 -0.33
C THR A 179 -12.97 -6.24 -1.04
N PHE A 180 -12.93 -5.65 -2.23
CA PHE A 180 -11.73 -5.61 -3.06
C PHE A 180 -10.73 -4.51 -2.65
N VAL A 181 -11.20 -3.29 -2.35
CA VAL A 181 -10.29 -2.18 -2.01
C VAL A 181 -9.44 -2.50 -0.77
N PRO A 182 -10.00 -2.99 0.35
CA PRO A 182 -9.17 -3.40 1.50
C PRO A 182 -8.20 -4.53 1.16
N LEU A 183 -8.62 -5.51 0.36
CA LEU A 183 -7.77 -6.61 -0.09
C LEU A 183 -6.57 -6.10 -0.90
N ALA A 184 -6.83 -5.22 -1.87
CA ALA A 184 -5.79 -4.58 -2.68
C ALA A 184 -4.81 -3.75 -1.82
N CYS A 185 -5.34 -3.00 -0.84
CA CYS A 185 -4.52 -2.22 0.09
C CYS A 185 -3.60 -3.13 0.94
N ILE A 186 -4.11 -4.27 1.43
CA ILE A 186 -3.30 -5.24 2.20
C ILE A 186 -2.22 -5.86 1.30
N ALA A 187 -2.54 -6.24 0.06
CA ALA A 187 -1.59 -6.81 -0.87
C ALA A 187 -0.46 -5.80 -1.22
N MET A 188 -0.81 -4.53 -1.48
CA MET A 188 0.17 -3.48 -1.80
C MET A 188 0.98 -3.05 -0.57
N ALA A 189 0.40 -3.05 0.62
CA ALA A 189 1.13 -2.87 1.87
C ALA A 189 2.11 -4.04 2.11
N GLY A 190 1.70 -5.28 1.81
CA GLY A 190 2.59 -6.46 1.83
C GLY A 190 3.79 -6.31 0.89
N LEU A 191 3.57 -5.80 -0.33
CA LEU A 191 4.65 -5.45 -1.26
C LEU A 191 5.60 -4.41 -0.62
N GLY A 192 5.05 -3.39 0.03
CA GLY A 192 5.82 -2.39 0.78
C GLY A 192 6.69 -3.01 1.88
N LEU A 193 6.18 -4.02 2.59
CA LEU A 193 6.95 -4.74 3.61
C LEU A 193 8.10 -5.53 2.97
N VAL A 194 7.87 -6.24 1.86
CA VAL A 194 8.93 -6.96 1.13
C VAL A 194 10.03 -5.99 0.71
N LEU A 195 9.66 -4.88 0.05
CA LEU A 195 10.62 -3.90 -0.45
C LEU A 195 11.38 -3.22 0.70
N GLY A 196 10.69 -2.78 1.74
CA GLY A 196 11.30 -2.12 2.90
C GLY A 196 12.24 -3.02 3.71
N THR A 197 12.02 -4.34 3.67
CA THR A 197 12.89 -5.31 4.36
C THR A 197 14.00 -5.87 3.48
N SER A 198 13.87 -5.81 2.15
CA SER A 198 14.86 -6.35 1.22
C SER A 198 15.95 -5.36 0.84
N PHE A 199 15.67 -4.06 0.88
CA PHE A 199 16.62 -3.02 0.50
C PHE A 199 17.24 -2.32 1.71
N GLU A 200 18.52 -1.95 1.58
CA GLU A 200 19.17 -1.08 2.55
C GLU A 200 18.59 0.34 2.48
N PRO A 201 18.53 1.08 3.60
CA PRO A 201 17.99 2.44 3.65
C PRO A 201 18.59 3.40 2.61
N ARG A 202 19.88 3.27 2.35
CA ARG A 202 20.60 4.09 1.34
C ARG A 202 20.17 3.82 -0.11
N ASN A 203 19.63 2.63 -0.39
CA ASN A 203 19.29 2.19 -1.74
C ASN A 203 17.79 2.34 -2.07
N ILE A 204 17.01 2.97 -1.20
CA ILE A 204 15.56 3.14 -1.39
C ILE A 204 15.23 3.93 -2.66
N GLY A 205 16.02 4.94 -3.01
CA GLY A 205 15.83 5.67 -4.26
C GLY A 205 15.97 4.78 -5.50
N LEU A 206 16.94 3.87 -5.50
CA LEU A 206 17.11 2.88 -6.57
C LEU A 206 15.92 1.92 -6.66
N MET A 207 15.40 1.47 -5.52
CA MET A 207 14.20 0.63 -5.46
C MET A 207 13.00 1.30 -6.17
N PHE A 208 12.77 2.59 -5.90
CA PHE A 208 11.69 3.32 -6.56
C PHE A 208 11.90 3.41 -8.07
N GLY A 209 13.12 3.70 -8.55
CA GLY A 209 13.42 3.80 -9.97
C GLY A 209 13.35 2.47 -10.70
N PHE A 210 13.94 1.40 -10.15
CA PHE A 210 14.07 0.12 -10.86
C PHE A 210 12.90 -0.83 -10.66
N ILE A 211 12.13 -0.73 -9.58
CA ILE A 211 11.03 -1.64 -9.28
C ILE A 211 9.68 -0.96 -9.43
N ILE A 212 9.48 0.17 -8.74
CA ILE A 212 8.16 0.80 -8.70
C ILE A 212 7.79 1.43 -10.04
N LEU A 213 8.74 2.04 -10.75
CA LEU A 213 8.48 2.61 -12.08
C LEU A 213 8.00 1.55 -13.09
N PRO A 214 8.69 0.41 -13.33
CA PRO A 214 8.19 -0.63 -14.21
C PRO A 214 6.83 -1.19 -13.77
N ILE A 215 6.63 -1.43 -12.47
CA ILE A 215 5.33 -1.87 -11.94
C ILE A 215 4.24 -0.86 -12.31
N THR A 216 4.51 0.42 -12.18
CA THR A 216 3.54 1.50 -12.47
C THR A 216 3.16 1.54 -13.96
N PHE A 217 4.14 1.51 -14.85
CA PHE A 217 3.89 1.62 -16.31
C PHE A 217 3.25 0.36 -16.88
N LEU A 218 3.66 -0.82 -16.42
CA LEU A 218 3.11 -2.10 -16.85
C LEU A 218 1.86 -2.53 -16.07
N GLY A 219 1.45 -1.75 -15.07
CA GLY A 219 0.33 -2.07 -14.18
C GLY A 219 -1.07 -1.80 -14.74
N GLY A 220 -1.19 -1.42 -16.02
CA GLY A 220 -2.50 -1.19 -16.63
C GLY A 220 -3.24 0.04 -16.11
N THR A 221 -2.56 1.05 -15.60
CA THR A 221 -3.16 2.30 -15.15
C THR A 221 -3.78 3.07 -16.31
N TYR A 222 -3.08 3.13 -17.43
CA TYR A 222 -3.44 3.91 -18.61
C TYR A 222 -4.22 3.11 -19.66
N TYR A 223 -4.33 1.79 -19.49
CA TYR A 223 -4.98 0.87 -20.41
C TYR A 223 -5.60 -0.30 -19.65
N SER A 224 -6.64 -0.90 -20.21
CA SER A 224 -7.18 -2.16 -19.71
C SER A 224 -6.41 -3.33 -20.32
N TRP A 225 -6.28 -4.44 -19.57
CA TRP A 225 -5.63 -5.65 -20.05
C TRP A 225 -6.22 -6.16 -21.37
N THR A 226 -7.53 -6.02 -21.56
CA THR A 226 -8.25 -6.39 -22.80
C THR A 226 -7.78 -5.59 -24.02
N LYS A 227 -7.34 -4.34 -23.83
CA LYS A 227 -6.83 -3.48 -24.91
C LYS A 227 -5.45 -3.88 -25.43
N LEU A 228 -4.74 -4.76 -24.74
CA LEU A 228 -3.44 -5.29 -25.16
C LEU A 228 -3.54 -6.46 -26.16
N ALA A 229 -4.72 -7.03 -26.36
CA ALA A 229 -4.92 -8.16 -27.25
C ALA A 229 -4.41 -7.96 -28.70
N PRO A 230 -4.48 -6.75 -29.32
CA PRO A 230 -3.95 -6.53 -30.66
C PRO A 230 -2.41 -6.51 -30.74
N VAL A 231 -1.69 -6.40 -29.61
CA VAL A 231 -0.23 -6.32 -29.58
C VAL A 231 0.36 -7.73 -29.63
N THR A 232 0.61 -8.21 -30.86
CA THR A 232 1.13 -9.56 -31.11
C THR A 232 2.44 -9.53 -31.88
N VAL A 233 3.31 -10.50 -31.61
CA VAL A 233 4.50 -10.80 -32.41
C VAL A 233 4.46 -12.29 -32.77
N GLY A 234 4.38 -12.59 -34.06
CA GLY A 234 4.27 -13.99 -34.53
C GLY A 234 3.02 -14.73 -34.01
N GLY A 235 1.90 -14.02 -33.77
CA GLY A 235 0.66 -14.58 -33.22
C GLY A 235 0.66 -14.75 -31.69
N TRP A 236 1.76 -14.44 -31.02
CA TRP A 236 1.83 -14.50 -29.56
C TRP A 236 1.54 -13.13 -28.92
N HIS A 237 0.60 -13.10 -27.96
CA HIS A 237 0.21 -11.92 -27.19
C HIS A 237 1.23 -11.63 -26.06
N TRP A 238 2.47 -11.37 -26.43
CA TRP A 238 3.60 -11.28 -25.51
C TRP A 238 3.41 -10.21 -24.43
N LEU A 239 2.93 -9.02 -24.81
CA LEU A 239 2.73 -7.92 -23.85
C LEU A 239 1.61 -8.24 -22.87
N GLN A 240 0.50 -8.80 -23.37
CA GLN A 240 -0.63 -9.23 -22.55
C GLN A 240 -0.21 -10.30 -21.54
N THR A 241 0.77 -11.15 -21.89
CA THR A 241 1.31 -12.19 -21.00
C THR A 241 2.30 -11.62 -19.98
N ILE A 242 3.20 -10.73 -20.39
CA ILE A 242 4.22 -10.15 -19.50
C ILE A 242 3.61 -9.30 -18.40
N VAL A 243 2.57 -8.51 -18.71
CA VAL A 243 1.92 -7.67 -17.71
C VAL A 243 1.22 -8.48 -16.60
N LEU A 244 0.91 -9.75 -16.82
CA LEU A 244 0.31 -10.64 -15.80
C LEU A 244 1.27 -10.97 -14.62
N ILE A 245 2.58 -10.77 -14.80
CA ILE A 245 3.56 -10.91 -13.70
C ILE A 245 3.42 -9.74 -12.72
N ASN A 246 2.83 -8.64 -13.16
CA ASN A 246 2.71 -7.42 -12.38
C ASN A 246 1.47 -7.46 -11.46
N PRO A 247 1.61 -7.37 -10.12
CA PRO A 247 0.46 -7.38 -9.22
C PRO A 247 -0.48 -6.19 -9.42
N LEU A 248 0.05 -5.05 -9.89
CA LEU A 248 -0.73 -3.83 -10.06
C LEU A 248 -1.80 -3.95 -11.16
N ILE A 249 -1.57 -4.79 -12.20
CA ILE A 249 -2.60 -4.98 -13.26
C ILE A 249 -3.91 -5.51 -12.66
N TYR A 250 -3.82 -6.49 -11.75
CA TYR A 250 -5.00 -7.07 -11.10
C TYR A 250 -5.67 -6.09 -10.14
N VAL A 251 -4.87 -5.28 -9.43
CA VAL A 251 -5.41 -4.20 -8.59
C VAL A 251 -6.19 -3.22 -9.45
N ASN A 252 -5.63 -2.75 -10.57
CA ASN A 252 -6.28 -1.79 -11.46
C ASN A 252 -7.51 -2.38 -12.16
N GLU A 253 -7.48 -3.65 -12.59
CA GLU A 253 -8.64 -4.31 -13.18
C GLU A 253 -9.77 -4.49 -12.14
N GLY A 254 -9.44 -4.81 -10.91
CA GLY A 254 -10.42 -4.87 -9.82
C GLY A 254 -10.97 -3.51 -9.41
N MET A 255 -10.15 -2.45 -9.43
CA MET A 255 -10.63 -1.08 -9.22
C MET A 255 -11.57 -0.65 -10.35
N ARG A 256 -11.30 -1.04 -11.61
CA ARG A 256 -12.25 -0.80 -12.73
C ARG A 256 -13.58 -1.48 -12.49
N ALA A 257 -13.58 -2.74 -12.08
CA ALA A 257 -14.80 -3.46 -11.73
C ALA A 257 -15.55 -2.81 -10.55
N ALA A 258 -14.85 -2.23 -9.60
CA ALA A 258 -15.45 -1.60 -8.41
C ALA A 258 -16.03 -0.21 -8.71
N PHE A 259 -15.42 0.55 -9.62
CA PHE A 259 -15.75 1.96 -9.84
C PHE A 259 -16.37 2.27 -11.20
N THR A 260 -16.42 1.32 -12.14
CA THR A 260 -16.95 1.54 -13.50
C THR A 260 -17.65 0.31 -14.06
N THR A 261 -18.36 0.50 -15.16
CA THR A 261 -18.89 -0.59 -16.03
C THR A 261 -17.99 -0.87 -17.22
N ALA A 262 -16.78 -0.28 -17.28
CA ALA A 262 -15.83 -0.50 -18.36
C ALA A 262 -15.39 -1.97 -18.43
N PRO A 263 -15.01 -2.49 -19.60
CA PRO A 263 -14.48 -3.85 -19.73
C PRO A 263 -13.27 -4.06 -18.81
N HIS A 264 -13.34 -5.09 -18.01
CA HIS A 264 -12.31 -5.47 -17.05
C HIS A 264 -12.07 -6.99 -17.08
N MET A 265 -10.98 -7.42 -16.46
CA MET A 265 -10.68 -8.84 -16.27
C MET A 265 -11.72 -9.50 -15.35
N HIS A 266 -12.02 -10.77 -15.59
CA HIS A 266 -12.98 -11.51 -14.78
C HIS A 266 -12.61 -11.54 -13.30
N LEU A 267 -13.54 -11.22 -12.42
CA LEU A 267 -13.32 -11.15 -10.97
C LEU A 267 -12.87 -12.48 -10.36
N TYR A 268 -13.30 -13.61 -10.91
CA TYR A 268 -12.86 -14.94 -10.47
C TYR A 268 -11.36 -15.20 -10.72
N VAL A 269 -10.70 -14.39 -11.57
CA VAL A 269 -9.25 -14.39 -11.76
C VAL A 269 -8.61 -13.34 -10.84
N VAL A 270 -9.18 -12.13 -10.81
CA VAL A 270 -8.61 -10.97 -10.09
C VAL A 270 -8.50 -11.25 -8.59
N TYR A 271 -9.56 -11.73 -7.94
CA TYR A 271 -9.55 -11.99 -6.48
C TYR A 271 -8.52 -13.04 -6.05
N PRO A 272 -8.50 -14.25 -6.62
CA PRO A 272 -7.51 -15.26 -6.21
C PRO A 272 -6.08 -14.83 -6.46
N VAL A 273 -5.80 -14.11 -7.54
CA VAL A 273 -4.46 -13.65 -7.85
C VAL A 273 -4.01 -12.56 -6.89
N VAL A 274 -4.87 -11.58 -6.56
CA VAL A 274 -4.53 -10.55 -5.57
C VAL A 274 -4.33 -11.16 -4.17
N ILE A 275 -5.15 -12.14 -3.79
CA ILE A 275 -4.97 -12.90 -2.55
C ILE A 275 -3.63 -13.65 -2.57
N GLY A 276 -3.31 -14.31 -3.69
CA GLY A 276 -2.04 -15.02 -3.88
C GLY A 276 -0.83 -14.11 -3.75
N PHE A 277 -0.81 -12.97 -4.46
CA PHE A 277 0.25 -11.98 -4.32
C PHE A 277 0.34 -11.43 -2.89
N GLY A 278 -0.79 -11.10 -2.27
CA GLY A 278 -0.84 -10.65 -0.88
C GLY A 278 -0.24 -11.67 0.08
N ALA A 279 -0.61 -12.94 -0.05
CA ALA A 279 -0.07 -14.03 0.78
C ALA A 279 1.45 -14.22 0.57
N VAL A 280 1.91 -14.19 -0.69
CA VAL A 280 3.35 -14.29 -1.03
C VAL A 280 4.12 -13.10 -0.44
N PHE A 281 3.63 -11.87 -0.64
CA PHE A 281 4.30 -10.68 -0.13
C PHE A 281 4.33 -10.64 1.39
N LEU A 282 3.23 -11.00 2.06
CA LEU A 282 3.20 -11.10 3.52
C LEU A 282 4.19 -12.15 4.02
N THR A 283 4.21 -13.33 3.42
CA THR A 283 5.12 -14.42 3.84
C THR A 283 6.58 -14.02 3.67
N ILE A 284 6.96 -13.53 2.48
CA ILE A 284 8.34 -13.10 2.20
C ILE A 284 8.72 -11.91 3.09
N GLY A 285 7.81 -10.93 3.22
CA GLY A 285 8.03 -9.75 4.04
C GLY A 285 8.23 -10.08 5.52
N LEU A 286 7.43 -10.98 6.09
CA LEU A 286 7.56 -11.45 7.48
C LEU A 286 8.87 -12.22 7.70
N LEU A 287 9.25 -13.09 6.78
CA LEU A 287 10.51 -13.84 6.86
C LEU A 287 11.73 -12.91 6.80
N ASN A 288 11.72 -11.95 5.87
CA ASN A 288 12.80 -10.96 5.75
C ASN A 288 12.84 -10.04 6.97
N PHE A 289 11.70 -9.57 7.45
CA PHE A 289 11.59 -8.77 8.65
C PHE A 289 12.20 -9.47 9.86
N ARG A 290 11.80 -10.74 10.08
CA ARG A 290 12.35 -11.56 11.16
C ARG A 290 13.87 -11.73 11.04
N ARG A 291 14.38 -12.02 9.84
CA ARG A 291 15.83 -12.17 9.61
C ARG A 291 16.58 -10.89 9.91
N ARG A 292 16.07 -9.75 9.46
CA ARG A 292 16.72 -8.45 9.62
C ARG A 292 16.71 -7.91 11.05
N VAL A 293 15.71 -8.29 11.84
CA VAL A 293 15.63 -7.94 13.27
C VAL A 293 16.54 -8.81 14.13
N LEU A 294 16.83 -10.06 13.71
CA LEU A 294 17.66 -11.01 14.45
C LEU A 294 19.13 -11.00 14.02
N SER A 295 19.50 -10.28 12.94
CA SER A 295 20.88 -10.07 12.50
C SER A 295 21.50 -8.85 13.14
#